data_107efe1ede57037926c2ad2cd4531a19
#
_entry.id   107efe1ede57037926c2ad2cd4531a19
#
_cell.length_a   1.000
_cell.length_b   1.000
_cell.length_c   1.000
_cell.angle_alpha   90.00
_cell.angle_beta   90.00
_cell.angle_gamma   90.00
#
_symmetry.space_group_name_H-M   'P 1'
#
loop_
_entity.id
_entity.type
_entity.pdbx_description
1 polymer ?
#
loop_
_entity_poly.entity_id
_entity_poly.type
_entity_poly.pdbx_seq_one_letter_code
_entity_poly.pdbx_strand_id
1 'polypeptide(L)'
;MNKFISKQSVAIWYALTALLATFIVGQVILWFFPDGSSMGTSLLFILMNLIPLIVAAVFSLVLREIKSLGAFFKKVFLQKESPLSWILAFFIPVIYYGISILLMNVRFTGNSLLAFFLYFPWTFLYGGLEEVGWRWFLQDHLSFSKHFIPKMMVLSIVWFLWHIPIYQLPWITAGSSNYLIFYLMILGNTFLFGALKEYSKGAVPCILAHMLIDSLAVLMLVQSSLLQIILLVSCEILISSWIVAIRKS
;
A
#
# COMPACT_ATOMS: atom_id res chain seq x y z
N MET A 1 -10.48 -25.69 -3.79
CA MET A 1 -10.96 -24.51 -4.52
C MET A 1 -12.16 -24.94 -5.33
N ASN A 2 -13.33 -24.35 -5.12
CA ASN A 2 -14.50 -24.63 -5.94
C ASN A 2 -14.12 -24.36 -7.39
N LYS A 3 -14.27 -25.34 -8.28
CA LYS A 3 -13.89 -25.29 -9.70
C LYS A 3 -14.57 -24.16 -10.51
N PHE A 4 -15.43 -23.36 -9.88
CA PHE A 4 -16.30 -22.38 -10.54
C PHE A 4 -15.88 -20.92 -10.38
N ILE A 5 -14.92 -20.59 -9.49
CA ILE A 5 -14.52 -19.20 -9.28
C ILE A 5 -13.08 -19.02 -9.76
N SER A 6 -12.88 -18.19 -10.78
CA SER A 6 -11.55 -17.88 -11.29
C SER A 6 -10.80 -16.96 -10.31
N LYS A 7 -9.46 -17.01 -10.31
CA LYS A 7 -8.65 -16.06 -9.51
C LYS A 7 -8.98 -14.60 -9.84
N GLN A 8 -9.27 -14.32 -11.11
CA GLN A 8 -9.64 -12.98 -11.54
C GLN A 8 -10.98 -12.52 -10.95
N SER A 9 -11.97 -13.42 -10.86
CA SER A 9 -13.23 -13.11 -10.19
C SER A 9 -13.02 -12.83 -8.70
N VAL A 10 -12.14 -13.59 -8.04
CA VAL A 10 -11.75 -13.35 -6.65
C VAL A 10 -11.14 -11.95 -6.48
N ALA A 11 -10.20 -11.59 -7.35
CA ALA A 11 -9.56 -10.26 -7.33
C ALA A 11 -10.59 -9.13 -7.47
N ILE A 12 -11.55 -9.26 -8.39
CA ILE A 12 -12.62 -8.28 -8.60
C ILE A 12 -13.50 -8.15 -7.35
N TRP A 13 -14.01 -9.25 -6.82
CA TRP A 13 -14.87 -9.22 -5.65
C TRP A 13 -14.15 -8.73 -4.40
N TYR A 14 -12.88 -9.12 -4.22
CA TYR A 14 -12.05 -8.59 -3.15
C TYR A 14 -11.91 -7.06 -3.25
N ALA A 15 -11.53 -6.54 -4.42
CA ALA A 15 -11.36 -5.11 -4.63
C ALA A 15 -12.67 -4.35 -4.36
N LEU A 16 -13.80 -4.80 -4.94
CA LEU A 16 -15.12 -4.19 -4.71
C LEU A 16 -15.51 -4.20 -3.23
N THR A 17 -15.28 -5.30 -2.52
CA THR A 17 -15.61 -5.41 -1.09
C THR A 17 -14.75 -4.47 -0.26
N ALA A 18 -13.43 -4.42 -0.51
CA ALA A 18 -12.52 -3.53 0.22
C ALA A 18 -12.86 -2.05 -0.03
N LEU A 19 -13.10 -1.66 -1.29
CA LEU A 19 -13.49 -0.30 -1.65
C LEU A 19 -14.81 0.11 -1.01
N LEU A 20 -15.85 -0.74 -1.12
CA LEU A 20 -17.17 -0.45 -0.55
C LEU A 20 -17.12 -0.36 0.98
N ALA A 21 -16.43 -1.28 1.64
CA ALA A 21 -16.31 -1.26 3.10
C ALA A 21 -15.59 0.00 3.58
N THR A 22 -14.50 0.41 2.92
CA THR A 22 -13.78 1.63 3.26
C THR A 22 -14.64 2.87 3.02
N PHE A 23 -15.38 2.92 1.91
CA PHE A 23 -16.31 4.01 1.64
C PHE A 23 -17.39 4.12 2.73
N ILE A 24 -18.02 3.01 3.12
CA ILE A 24 -19.04 3.00 4.18
C ILE A 24 -18.45 3.52 5.50
N VAL A 25 -17.28 3.03 5.93
CA VAL A 25 -16.66 3.50 7.17
C VAL A 25 -16.31 4.98 7.08
N GLY A 26 -15.79 5.44 5.93
CA GLY A 26 -15.53 6.86 5.68
C GLY A 26 -16.79 7.72 5.81
N GLN A 27 -17.92 7.29 5.23
CA GLN A 27 -19.20 8.01 5.37
C GLN A 27 -19.71 8.01 6.82
N VAL A 28 -19.55 6.90 7.55
CA VAL A 28 -19.87 6.84 8.97
C VAL A 28 -19.07 7.86 9.78
N ILE A 29 -17.74 7.96 9.50
CA ILE A 29 -16.88 8.96 10.15
C ILE A 29 -17.39 10.38 9.85
N LEU A 30 -17.63 10.70 8.59
CA LEU A 30 -18.09 12.04 8.18
C LEU A 30 -19.42 12.40 8.78
N TRP A 31 -20.33 11.43 8.93
CA TRP A 31 -21.67 11.67 9.50
C TRP A 31 -21.63 11.89 11.01
N PHE A 32 -20.91 11.03 11.75
CA PHE A 32 -20.91 11.07 13.22
C PHE A 32 -19.87 11.98 13.82
N PHE A 33 -18.82 12.33 13.07
CA PHE A 33 -17.67 13.09 13.54
C PHE A 33 -17.23 14.16 12.53
N PRO A 34 -18.13 15.10 12.12
CA PRO A 34 -17.81 16.07 11.06
C PRO A 34 -16.70 17.05 11.44
N ASP A 35 -16.53 17.35 12.73
CA ASP A 35 -15.63 18.39 13.20
C ASP A 35 -14.21 17.91 13.53
N GLY A 36 -13.90 16.64 13.33
CA GLY A 36 -12.51 16.20 13.42
C GLY A 36 -12.18 15.14 14.47
N SER A 37 -10.95 15.21 15.01
CA SER A 37 -10.33 14.12 15.73
C SER A 37 -10.90 13.88 17.13
N SER A 38 -11.42 12.69 17.33
CA SER A 38 -11.77 12.12 18.63
C SER A 38 -11.15 10.72 18.75
N MET A 39 -11.21 10.10 19.93
CA MET A 39 -10.81 8.69 20.04
C MET A 39 -11.64 7.79 19.11
N GLY A 40 -12.93 8.07 18.96
CA GLY A 40 -13.81 7.33 18.04
C GLY A 40 -13.37 7.44 16.58
N THR A 41 -13.01 8.64 16.11
CA THR A 41 -12.50 8.85 14.76
C THR A 41 -11.17 8.14 14.54
N SER A 42 -10.27 8.15 15.52
CA SER A 42 -8.98 7.46 15.44
C SER A 42 -9.17 5.94 15.31
N LEU A 43 -10.08 5.34 16.07
CA LEU A 43 -10.39 3.92 15.98
C LEU A 43 -11.02 3.54 14.63
N LEU A 44 -11.97 4.33 14.12
CA LEU A 44 -12.58 4.11 12.82
C LEU A 44 -11.57 4.32 11.68
N PHE A 45 -10.65 5.27 11.82
CA PHE A 45 -9.56 5.48 10.86
C PHE A 45 -8.60 4.27 10.83
N ILE A 46 -8.22 3.73 11.99
CA ILE A 46 -7.46 2.47 12.05
C ILE A 46 -8.25 1.35 11.36
N LEU A 47 -9.55 1.23 11.63
CA LEU A 47 -10.38 0.23 10.97
C LEU A 47 -10.36 0.37 9.44
N MET A 48 -10.45 1.60 8.90
CA MET A 48 -10.34 1.85 7.46
C MET A 48 -9.03 1.28 6.89
N ASN A 49 -7.91 1.53 7.56
CA ASN A 49 -6.59 1.04 7.14
C ASN A 49 -6.46 -0.49 7.28
N LEU A 50 -7.22 -1.11 8.18
CA LEU A 50 -7.24 -2.57 8.36
C LEU A 50 -8.19 -3.30 7.40
N ILE A 51 -9.11 -2.61 6.72
CA ILE A 51 -10.08 -3.24 5.80
C ILE A 51 -9.41 -4.13 4.77
N PRO A 52 -8.33 -3.73 4.07
CA PRO A 52 -7.69 -4.59 3.09
C PRO A 52 -7.20 -5.92 3.68
N LEU A 53 -6.61 -5.89 4.88
CA LEU A 53 -6.19 -7.09 5.61
C LEU A 53 -7.39 -7.95 6.03
N ILE A 54 -8.42 -7.33 6.62
CA ILE A 54 -9.61 -8.05 7.10
C ILE A 54 -10.31 -8.77 5.95
N VAL A 55 -10.52 -8.07 4.83
CA VAL A 55 -11.15 -8.65 3.64
C VAL A 55 -10.28 -9.77 3.06
N ALA A 56 -8.94 -9.62 3.03
CA ALA A 56 -8.04 -10.68 2.60
C ALA A 56 -8.14 -11.94 3.49
N ALA A 57 -8.21 -11.76 4.80
CA ALA A 57 -8.39 -12.87 5.74
C ALA A 57 -9.73 -13.59 5.53
N VAL A 58 -10.82 -12.82 5.41
CA VAL A 58 -12.17 -13.37 5.18
C VAL A 58 -12.22 -14.15 3.86
N PHE A 59 -11.74 -13.56 2.75
CA PHE A 59 -11.74 -14.23 1.46
C PHE A 59 -10.88 -15.50 1.46
N SER A 60 -9.68 -15.46 2.07
CA SER A 60 -8.80 -16.62 2.18
C SER A 60 -9.46 -17.79 2.93
N LEU A 61 -10.24 -17.49 3.97
CA LEU A 61 -10.97 -18.50 4.75
C LEU A 61 -12.21 -19.03 4.00
N VAL A 62 -13.03 -18.14 3.44
CA VAL A 62 -14.25 -18.50 2.71
C VAL A 62 -13.94 -19.32 1.47
N LEU A 63 -12.88 -18.96 0.75
CA LEU A 63 -12.41 -19.70 -0.43
C LEU A 63 -11.65 -20.99 -0.05
N ARG A 64 -11.45 -21.24 1.24
CA ARG A 64 -10.70 -22.38 1.76
C ARG A 64 -9.26 -22.48 1.25
N GLU A 65 -8.66 -21.36 0.88
CA GLU A 65 -7.24 -21.26 0.54
C GLU A 65 -6.38 -21.45 1.79
N ILE A 66 -6.96 -21.09 2.94
CA ILE A 66 -6.36 -21.23 4.28
C ILE A 66 -7.42 -21.84 5.22
N LYS A 67 -6.95 -22.69 6.13
CA LYS A 67 -7.84 -23.48 7.00
C LYS A 67 -8.29 -22.76 8.27
N SER A 68 -7.56 -21.76 8.73
CA SER A 68 -7.82 -21.06 10.00
C SER A 68 -7.11 -19.70 10.05
N LEU A 69 -7.53 -18.83 10.96
CA LEU A 69 -6.85 -17.54 11.21
C LEU A 69 -5.39 -17.73 11.64
N GLY A 70 -5.08 -18.75 12.44
CA GLY A 70 -3.69 -19.06 12.82
C GLY A 70 -2.84 -19.47 11.60
N ALA A 71 -3.41 -20.24 10.66
CA ALA A 71 -2.74 -20.57 9.40
C ALA A 71 -2.56 -19.35 8.49
N PHE A 72 -3.55 -18.43 8.48
CA PHE A 72 -3.45 -17.14 7.81
C PHE A 72 -2.29 -16.31 8.37
N PHE A 73 -2.27 -16.11 9.68
CA PHE A 73 -1.20 -15.38 10.37
C PHE A 73 0.18 -15.97 10.04
N LYS A 74 0.34 -17.28 10.14
CA LYS A 74 1.59 -17.97 9.81
C LYS A 74 2.02 -17.75 8.36
N LYS A 75 1.07 -17.79 7.42
CA LYS A 75 1.36 -17.65 5.99
C LYS A 75 1.67 -16.21 5.59
N VAL A 76 1.09 -15.24 6.28
CA VAL A 76 1.28 -13.81 5.99
C VAL A 76 2.53 -13.26 6.69
N PHE A 77 2.71 -13.57 7.98
CA PHE A 77 3.69 -12.89 8.83
C PHE A 77 4.90 -13.74 9.22
N LEU A 78 4.79 -15.08 9.20
CA LEU A 78 5.86 -15.95 9.70
C LEU A 78 6.54 -16.75 8.58
N GLN A 79 6.56 -16.23 7.36
CA GLN A 79 7.31 -16.86 6.29
C GLN A 79 8.81 -16.56 6.43
N LYS A 80 9.62 -17.56 6.11
CA LYS A 80 11.07 -17.35 5.97
C LYS A 80 11.32 -16.63 4.65
N GLU A 81 11.57 -15.35 4.74
CA GLU A 81 11.87 -14.48 3.62
C GLU A 81 13.31 -14.63 3.15
N SER A 82 13.56 -14.31 1.88
CA SER A 82 14.92 -14.29 1.33
C SER A 82 15.70 -13.07 1.83
N PRO A 83 17.04 -13.15 1.95
CA PRO A 83 17.85 -11.95 2.24
C PRO A 83 17.59 -10.80 1.27
N LEU A 84 17.37 -11.13 -0.01
CA LEU A 84 17.11 -10.14 -1.05
C LEU A 84 15.79 -9.39 -0.85
N SER A 85 14.74 -10.06 -0.36
CA SER A 85 13.48 -9.36 -0.03
C SER A 85 13.65 -8.36 1.10
N TRP A 86 14.49 -8.64 2.09
CA TRP A 86 14.82 -7.68 3.14
C TRP A 86 15.67 -6.52 2.63
N ILE A 87 16.67 -6.80 1.80
CA ILE A 87 17.48 -5.74 1.16
C ILE A 87 16.57 -4.81 0.35
N LEU A 88 15.67 -5.36 -0.46
CA LEU A 88 14.73 -4.58 -1.25
C LEU A 88 13.76 -3.78 -0.37
N ALA A 89 13.30 -4.33 0.75
CA ALA A 89 12.41 -3.62 1.67
C ALA A 89 13.04 -2.33 2.24
N PHE A 90 14.34 -2.35 2.53
CA PHE A 90 15.07 -1.16 2.96
C PHE A 90 15.47 -0.25 1.78
N PHE A 91 15.68 -0.83 0.59
CA PHE A 91 16.14 -0.07 -0.56
C PHE A 91 15.01 0.74 -1.23
N ILE A 92 13.76 0.29 -1.14
CA ILE A 92 12.60 0.99 -1.72
C ILE A 92 12.44 2.41 -1.17
N PRO A 93 12.43 2.67 0.15
CA PRO A 93 12.41 4.03 0.67
C PRO A 93 13.60 4.88 0.21
N VAL A 94 14.78 4.27 0.07
CA VAL A 94 15.98 4.94 -0.45
C VAL A 94 15.81 5.34 -1.92
N ILE A 95 15.21 4.47 -2.74
CA ILE A 95 14.87 4.78 -4.14
C ILE A 95 13.88 5.94 -4.18
N TYR A 96 12.76 5.82 -3.48
CA TYR A 96 11.69 6.81 -3.47
C TYR A 96 12.20 8.20 -3.04
N TYR A 97 12.78 8.31 -1.86
CA TYR A 97 13.26 9.59 -1.33
C TYR A 97 14.57 10.05 -1.99
N GLY A 98 15.46 9.13 -2.37
CA GLY A 98 16.69 9.46 -3.04
C GLY A 98 16.46 10.11 -4.40
N ILE A 99 15.57 9.54 -5.23
CA ILE A 99 15.18 10.15 -6.51
C ILE A 99 14.46 11.47 -6.26
N SER A 100 13.57 11.52 -5.26
CA SER A 100 12.85 12.74 -4.90
C SER A 100 13.81 13.87 -4.50
N ILE A 101 14.86 13.58 -3.73
CA ILE A 101 15.89 14.56 -3.38
C ILE A 101 16.66 15.02 -4.62
N LEU A 102 17.06 14.10 -5.50
CA LEU A 102 17.76 14.44 -6.75
C LEU A 102 16.92 15.32 -7.68
N LEU A 103 15.62 15.14 -7.69
CA LEU A 103 14.68 15.96 -8.46
C LEU A 103 14.30 17.27 -7.74
N MET A 104 14.88 17.56 -6.56
CA MET A 104 14.58 18.74 -5.74
C MET A 104 13.08 18.89 -5.41
N ASN A 105 12.38 17.78 -5.24
CA ASN A 105 10.95 17.78 -4.93
C ASN A 105 10.62 17.37 -3.49
N VAL A 106 11.61 17.50 -2.59
CA VAL A 106 11.46 17.21 -1.16
C VAL A 106 11.52 18.50 -0.34
N ARG A 107 10.57 18.64 0.57
CA ARG A 107 10.62 19.66 1.62
C ARG A 107 10.89 19.00 2.98
N PHE A 108 11.96 19.37 3.63
CA PHE A 108 12.23 18.95 5.02
C PHE A 108 11.26 19.65 5.97
N THR A 109 10.66 18.86 6.89
CA THR A 109 9.64 19.36 7.82
C THR A 109 10.22 20.12 9.00
N GLY A 110 11.51 19.93 9.30
CA GLY A 110 12.17 20.45 10.50
C GLY A 110 11.96 19.57 11.74
N ASN A 111 11.21 18.48 11.65
CA ASN A 111 11.04 17.55 12.75
C ASN A 111 12.36 16.82 13.08
N SER A 112 12.54 16.47 14.36
CA SER A 112 13.70 15.70 14.80
C SER A 112 13.62 14.24 14.39
N LEU A 113 14.77 13.58 14.31
CA LEU A 113 14.84 12.13 14.06
C LEU A 113 14.05 11.31 15.10
N LEU A 114 13.89 11.83 16.33
CA LEU A 114 13.04 11.20 17.34
C LEU A 114 11.59 11.06 16.87
N ALA A 115 11.06 12.05 16.13
CA ALA A 115 9.70 12.00 15.60
C ALA A 115 9.50 10.79 14.65
N PHE A 116 10.51 10.47 13.82
CA PHE A 116 10.50 9.26 13.00
C PHE A 116 10.35 8.00 13.86
N PHE A 117 11.17 7.83 14.90
CA PHE A 117 11.12 6.63 15.75
C PHE A 117 9.82 6.53 16.55
N LEU A 118 9.25 7.64 16.99
CA LEU A 118 7.98 7.66 17.70
C LEU A 118 6.80 7.35 16.78
N TYR A 119 6.86 7.77 15.51
CA TYR A 119 5.80 7.54 14.54
C TYR A 119 5.87 6.16 13.89
N PHE A 120 7.06 5.61 13.71
CA PHE A 120 7.30 4.32 13.03
C PHE A 120 6.39 3.17 13.50
N PRO A 121 6.16 2.91 14.81
CA PRO A 121 5.23 1.85 15.23
C PRO A 121 3.78 2.10 14.77
N TRP A 122 3.34 3.35 14.68
CA TRP A 122 1.99 3.71 14.26
C TRP A 122 1.76 3.45 12.77
N THR A 123 2.77 3.61 11.93
CA THR A 123 2.67 3.33 10.50
C THR A 123 2.39 1.86 10.19
N PHE A 124 2.62 0.96 11.15
CA PHE A 124 2.17 -0.43 11.05
C PHE A 124 0.65 -0.53 10.90
N LEU A 125 -0.11 0.27 11.65
CA LEU A 125 -1.57 0.30 11.62
C LEU A 125 -2.12 1.25 10.54
N TYR A 126 -1.38 2.32 10.20
CA TYR A 126 -1.86 3.37 9.31
C TYR A 126 -1.43 3.19 7.84
N GLY A 127 -0.67 2.17 7.51
CA GLY A 127 -0.22 1.92 6.14
C GLY A 127 0.29 0.49 5.97
N GLY A 128 1.22 0.04 6.82
CA GLY A 128 1.90 -1.23 6.64
C GLY A 128 0.97 -2.42 6.47
N LEU A 129 -0.05 -2.57 7.30
CA LEU A 129 -0.97 -3.73 7.25
C LEU A 129 -1.86 -3.80 6.00
N GLU A 130 -2.01 -2.70 5.27
CA GLU A 130 -2.69 -2.70 3.97
C GLU A 130 -2.02 -3.64 2.96
N GLU A 131 -0.69 -3.79 3.05
CA GLU A 131 0.09 -4.59 2.10
C GLU A 131 -0.28 -6.07 2.13
N VAL A 132 -0.90 -6.54 3.22
CA VAL A 132 -1.51 -7.88 3.27
C VAL A 132 -2.62 -7.99 2.23
N GLY A 133 -3.44 -6.97 2.13
CA GLY A 133 -4.52 -6.91 1.16
C GLY A 133 -4.04 -6.69 -0.26
N TRP A 134 -3.23 -5.65 -0.46
CA TRP A 134 -2.86 -5.21 -1.78
C TRP A 134 -1.80 -6.09 -2.43
N ARG A 135 -0.72 -6.45 -1.70
CA ARG A 135 0.40 -7.20 -2.28
C ARG A 135 0.22 -8.69 -2.07
N TRP A 136 -0.02 -9.13 -0.84
CA TRP A 136 -0.07 -10.56 -0.57
C TRP A 136 -1.34 -11.22 -1.12
N PHE A 137 -2.52 -10.53 -1.08
CA PHE A 137 -3.77 -11.11 -1.58
C PHE A 137 -4.10 -10.67 -3.01
N LEU A 138 -4.35 -9.35 -3.24
CA LEU A 138 -4.86 -8.88 -4.53
C LEU A 138 -3.87 -9.10 -5.67
N GLN A 139 -2.59 -8.76 -5.50
CA GLN A 139 -1.58 -8.95 -6.54
C GLN A 139 -1.47 -10.42 -6.99
N ASP A 140 -1.57 -11.38 -6.05
CA ASP A 140 -1.49 -12.82 -6.33
C ASP A 140 -2.77 -13.34 -7.05
N HIS A 141 -3.90 -12.65 -6.91
CA HIS A 141 -5.17 -13.01 -7.55
C HIS A 141 -5.41 -12.30 -8.90
N LEU A 142 -4.67 -11.23 -9.21
CA LEU A 142 -4.73 -10.60 -10.53
C LEU A 142 -4.15 -11.54 -11.59
N SER A 143 -5.02 -12.28 -12.27
CA SER A 143 -4.63 -13.34 -13.21
C SER A 143 -4.95 -13.03 -14.68
N PHE A 144 -5.50 -11.84 -14.98
CA PHE A 144 -5.83 -11.40 -16.34
C PHE A 144 -4.59 -11.20 -17.22
N SER A 145 -3.42 -11.01 -16.63
CA SER A 145 -2.14 -10.86 -17.33
C SER A 145 -1.04 -11.62 -16.60
N LYS A 146 -0.08 -12.17 -17.36
CA LYS A 146 1.18 -12.70 -16.82
C LYS A 146 2.26 -11.60 -16.72
N HIS A 147 2.03 -10.44 -17.32
CA HIS A 147 2.97 -9.34 -17.35
C HIS A 147 2.82 -8.47 -16.11
N PHE A 148 3.95 -8.03 -15.57
CA PHE A 148 4.03 -7.22 -14.35
C PHE A 148 3.34 -5.86 -14.53
N ILE A 149 3.68 -5.12 -15.60
CA ILE A 149 3.20 -3.76 -15.83
C ILE A 149 1.66 -3.65 -15.83
N PRO A 150 0.90 -4.42 -16.63
CA PRO A 150 -0.57 -4.32 -16.61
C PRO A 150 -1.19 -4.62 -15.24
N LYS A 151 -0.61 -5.56 -14.49
CA LYS A 151 -1.07 -5.85 -13.12
C LYS A 151 -0.89 -4.65 -12.21
N MET A 152 0.28 -4.00 -12.24
CA MET A 152 0.56 -2.83 -11.41
C MET A 152 -0.32 -1.64 -11.79
N MET A 153 -0.61 -1.44 -13.07
CA MET A 153 -1.55 -0.41 -13.53
C MET A 153 -2.94 -0.60 -12.92
N VAL A 154 -3.50 -1.82 -12.99
CA VAL A 154 -4.82 -2.09 -12.41
C VAL A 154 -4.80 -1.97 -10.89
N LEU A 155 -3.77 -2.50 -10.24
CA LEU A 155 -3.64 -2.44 -8.78
C LEU A 155 -3.49 -1.01 -8.28
N SER A 156 -2.77 -0.15 -9.00
CA SER A 156 -2.63 1.27 -8.64
C SER A 156 -3.95 2.02 -8.70
N ILE A 157 -4.81 1.72 -9.68
CA ILE A 157 -6.15 2.31 -9.77
C ILE A 157 -6.99 1.88 -8.55
N VAL A 158 -6.99 0.58 -8.22
CA VAL A 158 -7.75 0.08 -7.06
C VAL A 158 -7.25 0.72 -5.76
N TRP A 159 -5.93 0.80 -5.58
CA TRP A 159 -5.35 1.37 -4.37
C TRP A 159 -5.59 2.88 -4.28
N PHE A 160 -5.53 3.59 -5.39
CA PHE A 160 -5.91 5.01 -5.45
C PHE A 160 -7.39 5.23 -5.08
N LEU A 161 -8.31 4.44 -5.66
CA LEU A 161 -9.74 4.56 -5.36
C LEU A 161 -10.03 4.30 -3.87
N TRP A 162 -9.28 3.40 -3.24
CA TRP A 162 -9.39 3.11 -1.81
C TRP A 162 -9.00 4.32 -0.95
N HIS A 163 -8.07 5.15 -1.38
CA HIS A 163 -7.67 6.36 -0.66
C HIS A 163 -8.69 7.50 -0.75
N ILE A 164 -9.57 7.53 -1.75
CA ILE A 164 -10.51 8.64 -1.95
C ILE A 164 -11.34 8.94 -0.69
N PRO A 165 -12.04 7.98 -0.05
CA PRO A 165 -12.79 8.26 1.17
C PRO A 165 -11.90 8.67 2.36
N ILE A 166 -10.64 8.25 2.39
CA ILE A 166 -9.68 8.65 3.43
C ILE A 166 -9.35 10.14 3.28
N TYR A 167 -9.08 10.60 2.07
CA TYR A 167 -8.74 12.00 1.80
C TYR A 167 -9.95 12.96 1.85
N GLN A 168 -11.15 12.44 1.95
CA GLN A 168 -12.33 13.26 2.25
C GLN A 168 -12.45 13.62 3.73
N LEU A 169 -11.66 12.99 4.61
CA LEU A 169 -11.70 13.27 6.04
C LEU A 169 -11.08 14.64 6.35
N PRO A 170 -11.76 15.53 7.12
CA PRO A 170 -11.34 16.93 7.27
C PRO A 170 -9.95 17.15 7.86
N TRP A 171 -9.44 16.19 8.64
CA TRP A 171 -8.10 16.25 9.24
C TRP A 171 -6.99 15.62 8.40
N ILE A 172 -7.33 14.95 7.29
CA ILE A 172 -6.34 14.40 6.36
C ILE A 172 -6.06 15.44 5.28
N THR A 173 -5.02 16.23 5.47
CA THR A 173 -4.66 17.30 4.54
C THR A 173 -3.58 16.90 3.53
N ALA A 174 -2.84 15.84 3.80
CA ALA A 174 -1.74 15.39 2.95
C ALA A 174 -2.27 14.74 1.66
N GLY A 175 -1.86 15.24 0.51
CA GLY A 175 -2.14 14.63 -0.80
C GLY A 175 -3.49 14.96 -1.41
N SER A 176 -4.41 15.60 -0.69
CA SER A 176 -5.78 15.84 -1.16
C SER A 176 -5.94 17.03 -2.13
N SER A 177 -4.92 17.89 -2.26
CA SER A 177 -5.02 19.11 -3.07
C SER A 177 -4.95 18.86 -4.58
N ASN A 178 -4.37 17.74 -5.01
CA ASN A 178 -4.26 17.38 -6.43
C ASN A 178 -4.32 15.85 -6.62
N TYR A 179 -5.49 15.35 -6.97
CA TYR A 179 -5.72 13.90 -7.17
C TYR A 179 -4.84 13.29 -8.28
N LEU A 180 -4.46 14.07 -9.31
CA LEU A 180 -3.59 13.54 -10.37
C LEU A 180 -2.16 13.31 -9.84
N ILE A 181 -1.60 14.28 -9.12
CA ILE A 181 -0.27 14.11 -8.50
C ILE A 181 -0.31 12.96 -7.51
N PHE A 182 -1.34 12.89 -6.70
CA PHE A 182 -1.50 11.82 -5.73
C PHE A 182 -1.63 10.43 -6.40
N TYR A 183 -2.44 10.31 -7.46
CA TYR A 183 -2.51 9.07 -8.23
C TYR A 183 -1.15 8.65 -8.79
N LEU A 184 -0.38 9.59 -9.32
CA LEU A 184 0.95 9.30 -9.83
C LEU A 184 1.89 8.79 -8.72
N MET A 185 1.84 9.35 -7.50
CA MET A 185 2.59 8.84 -6.35
C MET A 185 2.16 7.39 -5.99
N ILE A 186 0.86 7.13 -5.93
CA ILE A 186 0.33 5.78 -5.72
C ILE A 186 0.79 4.81 -6.83
N LEU A 187 0.80 5.26 -8.07
CA LEU A 187 1.26 4.46 -9.21
C LEU A 187 2.73 4.04 -9.03
N GLY A 188 3.63 4.98 -8.75
CA GLY A 188 5.05 4.69 -8.53
C GLY A 188 5.27 3.72 -7.36
N ASN A 189 4.69 4.02 -6.20
CA ASN A 189 4.74 3.15 -5.03
C ASN A 189 4.14 1.76 -5.31
N THR A 190 3.09 1.67 -6.14
CA THR A 190 2.52 0.39 -6.56
C THR A 190 3.55 -0.46 -7.30
N PHE A 191 4.32 0.13 -8.18
CA PHE A 191 5.37 -0.59 -8.90
C PHE A 191 6.50 -1.04 -7.98
N LEU A 192 6.98 -0.18 -7.08
CA LEU A 192 8.05 -0.50 -6.12
C LEU A 192 7.65 -1.65 -5.19
N PHE A 193 6.50 -1.54 -4.52
CA PHE A 193 6.01 -2.61 -3.63
C PHE A 193 5.63 -3.87 -4.40
N GLY A 194 5.09 -3.72 -5.62
CA GLY A 194 4.78 -4.84 -6.49
C GLY A 194 6.03 -5.63 -6.87
N ALA A 195 7.13 -4.96 -7.19
CA ALA A 195 8.42 -5.60 -7.47
C ALA A 195 8.97 -6.31 -6.22
N LEU A 196 8.89 -5.69 -5.04
CA LEU A 196 9.27 -6.32 -3.77
C LEU A 196 8.45 -7.58 -3.49
N LYS A 197 7.14 -7.55 -3.74
CA LYS A 197 6.26 -8.71 -3.58
C LYS A 197 6.70 -9.89 -4.44
N GLU A 198 7.21 -9.66 -5.63
CA GLU A 198 7.75 -10.72 -6.47
C GLU A 198 8.90 -11.50 -5.81
N TYR A 199 9.61 -10.93 -4.84
CA TYR A 199 10.69 -11.56 -4.07
C TYR A 199 10.24 -12.04 -2.68
N SER A 200 9.03 -11.70 -2.24
CA SER A 200 8.51 -11.97 -0.91
C SER A 200 7.52 -13.12 -0.91
N LYS A 201 7.58 -13.98 0.09
CA LYS A 201 6.63 -15.08 0.31
C LYS A 201 5.43 -14.65 1.15
N GLY A 202 5.69 -13.93 2.23
CA GLY A 202 4.69 -13.30 3.09
C GLY A 202 4.49 -11.84 2.73
N ALA A 203 3.91 -11.08 3.67
CA ALA A 203 3.67 -9.64 3.50
C ALA A 203 4.71 -8.76 4.21
N VAL A 204 5.48 -9.30 5.14
CA VAL A 204 6.31 -8.51 6.07
C VAL A 204 7.32 -7.59 5.37
N PRO A 205 8.04 -8.01 4.30
CA PRO A 205 8.92 -7.08 3.61
C PRO A 205 8.19 -5.87 3.00
N CYS A 206 7.00 -6.08 2.41
CA CYS A 206 6.19 -4.98 1.88
C CYS A 206 5.65 -4.08 2.99
N ILE A 207 5.20 -4.66 4.09
CA ILE A 207 4.78 -3.93 5.30
C ILE A 207 5.91 -3.02 5.79
N LEU A 208 7.12 -3.56 5.94
CA LEU A 208 8.27 -2.79 6.40
C LEU A 208 8.62 -1.64 5.45
N ALA A 209 8.64 -1.89 4.14
CA ALA A 209 8.91 -0.86 3.14
C ALA A 209 7.89 0.29 3.21
N HIS A 210 6.61 -0.03 3.35
CA HIS A 210 5.54 0.96 3.50
C HIS A 210 5.69 1.76 4.80
N MET A 211 5.89 1.07 5.93
CA MET A 211 6.14 1.73 7.22
C MET A 211 7.32 2.72 7.16
N LEU A 212 8.38 2.36 6.46
CA LEU A 212 9.56 3.22 6.31
C LEU A 212 9.25 4.46 5.45
N ILE A 213 8.50 4.32 4.35
CA ILE A 213 8.08 5.45 3.52
C ILE A 213 7.23 6.42 4.34
N ASP A 214 6.21 5.93 5.02
CA ASP A 214 5.30 6.76 5.80
C ASP A 214 5.99 7.42 7.00
N SER A 215 6.90 6.71 7.65
CA SER A 215 7.65 7.27 8.79
C SER A 215 8.64 8.33 8.35
N LEU A 216 9.28 8.18 7.19
CA LEU A 216 10.16 9.19 6.62
C LEU A 216 9.39 10.44 6.19
N ALA A 217 8.09 10.34 5.87
CA ALA A 217 7.25 11.49 5.58
C ALA A 217 7.14 12.48 6.75
N VAL A 218 7.38 12.03 7.98
CA VAL A 218 7.48 12.93 9.16
C VAL A 218 8.68 13.87 9.07
N LEU A 219 9.76 13.43 8.43
CA LEU A 219 11.00 14.21 8.29
C LEU A 219 11.06 14.99 6.98
N MET A 220 10.47 14.42 5.92
CA MET A 220 10.55 15.00 4.59
C MET A 220 9.30 14.68 3.77
N LEU A 221 8.68 15.71 3.19
CA LEU A 221 7.49 15.59 2.36
C LEU A 221 7.85 15.73 0.90
N VAL A 222 7.37 14.84 0.06
CA VAL A 222 7.47 14.97 -1.39
C VAL A 222 6.44 16.01 -1.84
N GLN A 223 6.94 17.14 -2.36
CA GLN A 223 6.12 18.24 -2.89
C GLN A 223 6.49 18.43 -4.37
N SER A 224 5.70 17.84 -5.25
CA SER A 224 6.07 17.75 -6.67
C SER A 224 5.25 18.67 -7.54
N SER A 225 5.91 19.34 -8.49
CA SER A 225 5.26 19.78 -9.71
C SER A 225 4.87 18.58 -10.57
N LEU A 226 3.96 18.75 -11.51
CA LEU A 226 3.54 17.65 -12.39
C LEU A 226 4.72 17.00 -13.13
N LEU A 227 5.69 17.81 -13.58
CA LEU A 227 6.88 17.29 -14.27
C LEU A 227 7.75 16.43 -13.34
N GLN A 228 8.02 16.91 -12.12
CA GLN A 228 8.85 16.19 -11.15
C GLN A 228 8.23 14.84 -10.75
N ILE A 229 6.90 14.81 -10.53
CA ILE A 229 6.24 13.55 -10.18
C ILE A 229 6.21 12.58 -11.37
N ILE A 230 6.06 13.03 -12.60
CA ILE A 230 6.15 12.19 -13.80
C ILE A 230 7.55 11.57 -13.90
N LEU A 231 8.60 12.36 -13.68
CA LEU A 231 9.99 11.87 -13.70
C LEU A 231 10.24 10.84 -12.60
N LEU A 232 9.80 11.12 -11.36
CA LEU A 232 9.91 10.19 -10.24
C LEU A 232 9.25 8.85 -10.59
N VAL A 233 7.98 8.88 -10.97
CA VAL A 233 7.20 7.68 -11.29
C VAL A 233 7.78 6.92 -12.47
N SER A 234 8.30 7.62 -13.48
CA SER A 234 8.98 6.97 -14.62
C SER A 234 10.20 6.19 -14.15
N CYS A 235 11.03 6.77 -13.27
CA CYS A 235 12.18 6.09 -12.68
C CYS A 235 11.75 4.86 -11.85
N GLU A 236 10.71 5.01 -11.03
CA GLU A 236 10.18 3.91 -10.20
C GLU A 236 9.66 2.75 -11.05
N ILE A 237 8.93 3.03 -12.13
CA ILE A 237 8.43 2.02 -13.07
C ILE A 237 9.60 1.31 -13.76
N LEU A 238 10.60 2.04 -14.23
CA LEU A 238 11.78 1.47 -14.90
C LEU A 238 12.58 0.58 -13.95
N ILE A 239 12.88 1.07 -12.75
CA ILE A 239 13.64 0.32 -11.73
C ILE A 239 12.87 -0.94 -11.32
N SER A 240 11.58 -0.83 -11.03
CA SER A 240 10.73 -1.95 -10.63
C SER A 240 10.63 -3.00 -11.73
N SER A 241 10.47 -2.57 -12.97
CA SER A 241 10.41 -3.46 -14.13
C SER A 241 11.73 -4.20 -14.34
N TRP A 242 12.86 -3.51 -14.15
CA TRP A 242 14.20 -4.10 -14.21
C TRP A 242 14.42 -5.12 -13.09
N ILE A 243 14.05 -4.79 -11.84
CA ILE A 243 14.13 -5.73 -10.70
C ILE A 243 13.35 -7.02 -11.00
N VAL A 244 12.13 -6.90 -11.54
CA VAL A 244 11.30 -8.07 -11.89
C VAL A 244 11.87 -8.84 -13.08
N ALA A 245 12.48 -8.16 -14.05
CA ALA A 245 13.09 -8.82 -15.22
C ALA A 245 14.30 -9.70 -14.81
N ILE A 246 15.18 -9.20 -13.93
CA ILE A 246 16.33 -9.98 -13.42
C ILE A 246 15.89 -11.26 -12.69
N ARG A 247 14.75 -11.23 -11.97
CA ARG A 247 14.25 -12.43 -11.29
C ARG A 247 13.85 -13.55 -12.25
N LYS A 248 13.44 -13.19 -13.47
CA LYS A 248 12.95 -14.15 -14.49
C LYS A 248 14.04 -14.66 -15.42
N SER A 249 15.23 -14.04 -15.41
CA SER A 249 16.45 -14.49 -16.09
C SER A 249 17.15 -15.58 -15.30
#